data_8142eee8a9ba6d0102929d9ef927bc11
#
_entry.id   8142eee8a9ba6d0102929d9ef927bc11
#
_cell.length_a   1.000
_cell.length_b   1.000
_cell.length_c   1.000
_cell.angle_alpha   90.00
_cell.angle_beta   90.00
_cell.angle_gamma   90.00
#
_symmetry.space_group_name_H-M   'P 1'
#
loop_
_entity.id
_entity.type
_entity.pdbx_description
1 polymer ?
#
loop_
_entity_poly.entity_id
_entity_poly.type
_entity_poly.pdbx_seq_one_letter_code
_entity_poly.pdbx_strand_id
1 'polypeptide(L)'
;SYSVKDPVLEFKEMVRAFHAEGMEVILQFYFPKEINREMILEVIRYWVCEYHIDGVHLMGEQIPVGILAADPMLTDTKLIYYGFPYEEIYPVGQVPDVRNLAECRDEFQYDMRRFLKGDEDTLHQALRRMRCNPVQNGVINYITSYEGFSLADLVSYDRKHNELNGENNRDGENYNFSWNCGEEGSTRKLKVRQLRIKQIKNALVMVILSQGTPLILAGDEFMNTQQGNNNPYCIDSELSWVNWRTSNDSMQILEWTKKLIGLRKKYGILHSRENLSLSDSKSLGYPDMSYHGSNAWYADCLLYTSPSPRDKR
;
A
#
# COMPACT_ATOMS: atom_id res chain seq x y z
N SER A 1 -13.90 21.35 -8.62
CA SER A 1 -14.96 21.37 -7.64
C SER A 1 -16.27 21.03 -8.32
N TYR A 2 -16.96 20.09 -7.78
CA TYR A 2 -18.19 19.56 -8.35
C TYR A 2 -19.41 20.08 -7.61
N SER A 3 -19.23 20.60 -6.41
CA SER A 3 -20.28 21.24 -5.66
C SER A 3 -20.56 22.64 -6.21
N VAL A 4 -21.81 22.86 -6.43
CA VAL A 4 -22.29 24.12 -7.00
C VAL A 4 -22.75 25.08 -5.92
N LYS A 5 -23.12 24.60 -4.74
CA LYS A 5 -23.77 25.44 -3.73
C LYS A 5 -23.11 25.43 -2.35
N ASP A 6 -22.72 24.28 -1.84
CA ASP A 6 -22.12 24.13 -0.51
C ASP A 6 -21.11 22.99 -0.46
N PRO A 7 -19.81 23.28 -0.72
CA PRO A 7 -18.78 22.25 -0.73
C PRO A 7 -18.55 21.59 0.64
N VAL A 8 -18.84 22.29 1.73
CA VAL A 8 -18.73 21.76 3.10
C VAL A 8 -19.80 20.69 3.32
N LEU A 9 -21.04 21.00 2.96
CA LEU A 9 -22.15 20.06 3.09
C LEU A 9 -21.94 18.83 2.19
N GLU A 10 -21.49 19.04 0.96
CA GLU A 10 -21.21 17.94 0.01
C GLU A 10 -20.14 16.99 0.55
N PHE A 11 -19.07 17.52 1.14
CA PHE A 11 -18.04 16.69 1.77
C PHE A 11 -18.60 15.88 2.96
N LYS A 12 -19.40 16.51 3.84
CA LYS A 12 -20.06 15.80 4.96
C LYS A 12 -21.02 14.71 4.47
N GLU A 13 -21.75 14.96 3.39
CA GLU A 13 -22.63 13.96 2.78
C GLU A 13 -21.82 12.81 2.16
N MET A 14 -20.69 13.10 1.55
CA MET A 14 -19.75 12.07 1.05
C MET A 14 -19.28 11.16 2.19
N VAL A 15 -18.77 11.72 3.30
CA VAL A 15 -18.34 10.94 4.48
C VAL A 15 -19.49 10.07 4.99
N ARG A 16 -20.69 10.64 5.13
CA ARG A 16 -21.88 9.89 5.56
C ARG A 16 -22.24 8.75 4.61
N ALA A 17 -22.10 8.96 3.30
CA ALA A 17 -22.36 7.92 2.30
C ALA A 17 -21.36 6.77 2.42
N PHE A 18 -20.09 7.05 2.63
CA PHE A 18 -19.07 6.02 2.88
C PHE A 18 -19.36 5.24 4.17
N HIS A 19 -19.71 5.92 5.25
CA HIS A 19 -20.07 5.27 6.52
C HIS A 19 -21.30 4.35 6.37
N ALA A 20 -22.30 4.75 5.59
CA ALA A 20 -23.49 3.92 5.32
C ALA A 20 -23.13 2.59 4.63
N GLU A 21 -22.04 2.57 3.86
CA GLU A 21 -21.49 1.35 3.22
C GLU A 21 -20.44 0.63 4.09
N GLY A 22 -20.21 1.08 5.34
CA GLY A 22 -19.23 0.52 6.26
C GLY A 22 -17.79 0.83 5.87
N MET A 23 -17.56 1.92 5.14
CA MET A 23 -16.24 2.40 4.76
C MET A 23 -15.82 3.59 5.60
N GLU A 24 -14.58 3.58 6.06
CA GLU A 24 -13.97 4.67 6.81
C GLU A 24 -13.29 5.67 5.87
N VAL A 25 -13.24 6.93 6.30
CA VAL A 25 -12.61 8.02 5.55
C VAL A 25 -11.38 8.52 6.29
N ILE A 26 -10.22 8.37 5.67
CA ILE A 26 -8.93 8.85 6.20
C ILE A 26 -8.45 9.97 5.30
N LEU A 27 -8.11 11.12 5.87
CA LEU A 27 -7.57 12.26 5.12
C LEU A 27 -6.07 12.37 5.33
N GLN A 28 -5.38 12.76 4.27
CA GLN A 28 -3.96 13.09 4.35
C GLN A 28 -3.78 14.59 4.55
N PHE A 29 -2.97 14.96 5.55
CA PHE A 29 -2.62 16.33 5.87
C PHE A 29 -1.12 16.53 5.76
N TYR A 30 -0.71 17.55 5.01
CA TYR A 30 0.65 18.02 4.99
C TYR A 30 0.76 19.30 5.83
N PHE A 31 1.62 19.27 6.84
CA PHE A 31 1.91 20.41 7.69
C PHE A 31 3.33 20.91 7.42
N PRO A 32 3.49 22.13 6.89
CA PRO A 32 4.80 22.73 6.71
C PRO A 32 5.46 23.02 8.07
N LYS A 33 6.80 23.11 8.06
CA LYS A 33 7.65 23.23 9.26
C LYS A 33 7.33 24.44 10.16
N GLU A 34 6.81 25.49 9.56
CA GLU A 34 6.52 26.76 10.23
C GLU A 34 5.20 26.76 11.02
N ILE A 35 4.41 25.73 10.89
CA ILE A 35 3.10 25.65 11.57
C ILE A 35 3.29 25.39 13.08
N ASN A 36 2.47 26.09 13.89
CA ASN A 36 2.43 25.86 15.33
C ASN A 36 1.84 24.47 15.64
N ARG A 37 2.49 23.74 16.56
CA ARG A 37 2.07 22.39 16.99
C ARG A 37 0.68 22.36 17.60
N GLU A 38 0.28 23.41 18.34
CA GLU A 38 -1.08 23.52 18.90
C GLU A 38 -2.13 23.62 17.79
N MET A 39 -1.83 24.37 16.74
CA MET A 39 -2.70 24.51 15.58
C MET A 39 -2.89 23.17 14.84
N ILE A 40 -1.86 22.33 14.77
CA ILE A 40 -1.98 20.99 14.17
C ILE A 40 -3.03 20.17 14.92
N LEU A 41 -2.96 20.17 16.26
CA LEU A 41 -3.92 19.46 17.10
C LEU A 41 -5.36 19.97 16.90
N GLU A 42 -5.54 21.29 16.90
CA GLU A 42 -6.85 21.92 16.70
C GLU A 42 -7.43 21.59 15.32
N VAL A 43 -6.61 21.64 14.27
CA VAL A 43 -7.03 21.28 12.91
C VAL A 43 -7.50 19.82 12.86
N ILE A 44 -6.76 18.88 13.43
CA ILE A 44 -7.13 17.47 13.41
C ILE A 44 -8.42 17.24 14.20
N ARG A 45 -8.53 17.78 15.41
CA ARG A 45 -9.77 17.73 16.22
C ARG A 45 -10.97 18.28 15.46
N TYR A 46 -10.78 19.43 14.78
CA TYR A 46 -11.85 20.04 13.98
C TYR A 46 -12.36 19.10 12.89
N TRP A 47 -11.45 18.47 12.12
CA TRP A 47 -11.84 17.55 11.06
C TRP A 47 -12.50 16.27 11.60
N VAL A 48 -12.00 15.73 12.69
CA VAL A 48 -12.61 14.55 13.35
C VAL A 48 -13.99 14.88 13.91
N CYS A 49 -14.14 15.98 14.64
CA CYS A 49 -15.40 16.32 15.30
C CYS A 49 -16.45 16.87 14.35
N GLU A 50 -16.05 17.71 13.38
CA GLU A 50 -16.99 18.40 12.50
C GLU A 50 -17.34 17.61 11.24
N TYR A 51 -16.39 16.84 10.70
CA TYR A 51 -16.57 16.07 9.47
C TYR A 51 -16.69 14.57 9.71
N HIS A 52 -16.45 14.11 10.94
CA HIS A 52 -16.51 12.71 11.33
C HIS A 52 -15.60 11.81 10.49
N ILE A 53 -14.40 12.29 10.15
CA ILE A 53 -13.39 11.45 9.53
C ILE A 53 -12.84 10.42 10.54
N ASP A 54 -12.48 9.23 10.06
CA ASP A 54 -12.09 8.11 10.91
C ASP A 54 -10.59 8.05 11.16
N GLY A 55 -9.81 8.80 10.40
CA GLY A 55 -8.37 8.85 10.55
C GLY A 55 -7.69 9.94 9.77
N VAL A 56 -6.42 10.13 10.10
CA VAL A 56 -5.54 11.10 9.46
C VAL A 56 -4.22 10.47 9.10
N HIS A 57 -3.72 10.73 7.90
CA HIS A 57 -2.36 10.44 7.48
C HIS A 57 -1.56 11.75 7.53
N LEU A 58 -0.61 11.78 8.43
CA LEU A 58 0.15 12.98 8.77
C LEU A 58 1.44 13.03 7.96
N MET A 59 1.68 14.17 7.32
CA MET A 59 2.89 14.45 6.56
C MET A 59 3.52 15.72 7.06
N GLY A 60 4.84 15.74 7.24
CA GLY A 60 5.60 16.91 7.69
C GLY A 60 6.69 16.55 8.69
N GLU A 61 7.60 17.48 8.96
CA GLU A 61 8.80 17.22 9.77
C GLU A 61 8.62 17.42 11.29
N GLN A 62 7.68 18.25 11.73
CA GLN A 62 7.53 18.65 13.14
C GLN A 62 6.15 18.32 13.72
N ILE A 63 5.61 17.18 13.30
CA ILE A 63 4.31 16.73 13.81
C ILE A 63 4.41 16.37 15.29
N PRO A 64 3.54 16.87 16.17
CA PRO A 64 3.57 16.57 17.60
C PRO A 64 2.90 15.20 17.88
N VAL A 65 3.44 14.12 17.31
CA VAL A 65 2.80 12.80 17.28
C VAL A 65 2.56 12.22 18.67
N GLY A 66 3.42 12.48 19.66
CA GLY A 66 3.20 12.05 21.04
C GLY A 66 1.99 12.75 21.67
N ILE A 67 1.78 14.03 21.39
CA ILE A 67 0.61 14.79 21.86
C ILE A 67 -0.67 14.28 21.19
N LEU A 68 -0.62 14.04 19.87
CA LEU A 68 -1.76 13.53 19.12
C LEU A 68 -2.14 12.10 19.57
N ALA A 69 -1.15 11.26 19.82
CA ALA A 69 -1.38 9.88 20.29
C ALA A 69 -1.98 9.82 21.70
N ALA A 70 -1.66 10.82 22.55
CA ALA A 70 -2.18 10.91 23.92
C ALA A 70 -3.51 11.66 24.04
N ASP A 71 -4.04 12.20 22.94
CA ASP A 71 -5.24 13.02 22.96
C ASP A 71 -6.51 12.18 23.17
N PRO A 72 -7.31 12.43 24.21
CA PRO A 72 -8.53 11.67 24.48
C PRO A 72 -9.59 11.75 23.38
N MET A 73 -9.62 12.87 22.61
CA MET A 73 -10.56 13.02 21.49
C MET A 73 -10.18 12.21 20.26
N LEU A 74 -8.92 11.76 20.17
CA LEU A 74 -8.38 11.01 19.05
C LEU A 74 -8.17 9.53 19.35
N THR A 75 -8.65 9.03 20.49
CA THR A 75 -8.45 7.64 20.92
C THR A 75 -8.97 6.62 19.90
N ASP A 76 -10.11 6.92 19.28
CA ASP A 76 -10.73 6.06 18.25
C ASP A 76 -10.33 6.47 16.82
N THR A 77 -9.53 7.54 16.68
CA THR A 77 -9.09 8.04 15.38
C THR A 77 -7.81 7.35 14.93
N LYS A 78 -7.78 6.84 13.71
CA LYS A 78 -6.58 6.24 13.13
C LYS A 78 -5.55 7.32 12.81
N LEU A 79 -4.39 7.24 13.43
CA LEU A 79 -3.26 8.14 13.20
C LEU A 79 -2.19 7.39 12.41
N ILE A 80 -1.92 7.85 11.20
CA ILE A 80 -0.92 7.26 10.31
C ILE A 80 0.24 8.23 10.20
N TYR A 81 1.42 7.80 10.59
CA TYR A 81 2.64 8.61 10.52
C TYR A 81 3.87 7.72 10.50
N TYR A 82 4.98 8.23 9.97
CA TYR A 82 6.28 7.56 10.02
C TYR A 82 7.03 7.93 11.29
N GLY A 83 7.38 6.92 12.11
CA GLY A 83 8.26 7.11 13.25
C GLY A 83 7.58 7.62 14.53
N PHE A 84 6.50 6.98 14.97
CA PHE A 84 5.98 7.22 16.31
C PHE A 84 6.99 6.82 17.39
N PRO A 85 7.18 7.63 18.48
CA PRO A 85 8.02 7.27 19.61
C PRO A 85 7.29 6.27 20.52
N TYR A 86 7.15 5.04 20.09
CA TYR A 86 6.34 4.01 20.77
C TYR A 86 6.81 3.74 22.21
N GLU A 87 8.11 3.82 22.49
CA GLU A 87 8.64 3.62 23.84
C GLU A 87 8.19 4.71 24.82
N GLU A 88 7.92 5.93 24.32
CA GLU A 88 7.38 7.03 25.12
C GLU A 88 5.85 6.96 25.23
N ILE A 89 5.17 6.54 24.16
CA ILE A 89 3.69 6.42 24.10
C ILE A 89 3.22 5.22 24.90
N TYR A 90 3.90 4.07 24.75
CA TYR A 90 3.57 2.83 25.41
C TYR A 90 4.75 2.39 26.30
N PRO A 91 4.67 2.60 27.65
CA PRO A 91 5.69 2.11 28.56
C PRO A 91 5.98 0.61 28.38
N VAL A 92 7.18 0.20 28.76
CA VAL A 92 7.67 -1.18 28.57
C VAL A 92 6.64 -2.23 29.05
N GLY A 93 6.26 -3.12 28.16
CA GLY A 93 5.31 -4.21 28.42
C GLY A 93 3.85 -3.84 28.22
N GLN A 94 3.52 -2.60 27.89
CA GLN A 94 2.15 -2.23 27.54
C GLN A 94 1.87 -2.52 26.07
N VAL A 95 0.72 -3.14 25.83
CA VAL A 95 0.15 -3.33 24.50
C VAL A 95 -1.17 -2.54 24.48
N PRO A 96 -1.37 -1.66 23.48
CA PRO A 96 -2.60 -0.86 23.43
C PRO A 96 -3.83 -1.76 23.19
N ASP A 97 -4.91 -1.49 23.90
CA ASP A 97 -6.20 -2.15 23.67
C ASP A 97 -6.75 -1.80 22.28
N VAL A 98 -6.61 -0.53 21.90
CA VAL A 98 -6.96 0.01 20.57
C VAL A 98 -5.67 0.38 19.84
N ARG A 99 -5.43 -0.24 18.67
CA ARG A 99 -4.28 0.04 17.82
C ARG A 99 -4.65 1.11 16.80
N ASN A 100 -4.75 2.35 17.25
CA ASN A 100 -5.09 3.48 16.40
C ASN A 100 -3.86 4.13 15.72
N LEU A 101 -2.63 3.77 16.14
CA LEU A 101 -1.40 4.25 15.51
C LEU A 101 -0.94 3.27 14.43
N ALA A 102 -0.59 3.78 13.25
CA ALA A 102 -0.10 2.96 12.15
C ALA A 102 1.00 3.65 11.35
N GLU A 103 1.85 2.84 10.72
CA GLU A 103 2.96 3.28 9.87
C GLU A 103 2.83 2.72 8.45
N CYS A 104 3.02 3.56 7.46
CA CYS A 104 3.26 3.13 6.08
C CYS A 104 4.67 2.54 5.96
N ARG A 105 4.79 1.41 5.25
CA ARG A 105 6.07 0.71 5.12
C ARG A 105 6.65 0.78 3.73
N ASP A 106 7.52 1.75 3.51
CA ASP A 106 8.28 1.90 2.27
C ASP A 106 9.15 0.68 1.98
N GLU A 107 9.74 0.08 3.02
CA GLU A 107 10.56 -1.11 2.86
C GLU A 107 9.75 -2.31 2.35
N PHE A 108 8.46 -2.39 2.65
CA PHE A 108 7.59 -3.41 2.06
C PHE A 108 7.50 -3.21 0.54
N GLN A 109 7.28 -1.97 0.10
CA GLN A 109 7.21 -1.62 -1.31
C GLN A 109 8.48 -2.03 -2.05
N TYR A 110 9.65 -1.62 -1.56
CA TYR A 110 10.93 -1.92 -2.21
C TYR A 110 11.26 -3.41 -2.24
N ASP A 111 11.11 -4.10 -1.11
CA ASP A 111 11.43 -5.53 -1.01
C ASP A 111 10.48 -6.37 -1.89
N MET A 112 9.19 -6.05 -1.93
CA MET A 112 8.22 -6.77 -2.77
C MET A 112 8.39 -6.48 -4.26
N ARG A 113 8.71 -5.25 -4.65
CA ARG A 113 9.01 -4.93 -6.06
C ARG A 113 10.24 -5.65 -6.56
N ARG A 114 11.30 -5.70 -5.77
CA ARG A 114 12.52 -6.45 -6.10
C ARG A 114 12.26 -7.95 -6.20
N PHE A 115 11.49 -8.50 -5.26
CA PHE A 115 11.09 -9.91 -5.31
C PHE A 115 10.21 -10.20 -6.52
N LEU A 116 9.22 -9.37 -6.82
CA LEU A 116 8.34 -9.50 -7.98
C LEU A 116 9.10 -9.46 -9.31
N LYS A 117 10.11 -8.60 -9.39
CA LYS A 117 10.99 -8.45 -10.55
C LYS A 117 11.94 -9.66 -10.71
N GLY A 118 12.21 -10.40 -9.63
CA GLY A 118 13.12 -11.56 -9.60
C GLY A 118 14.58 -11.18 -9.37
N ASP A 119 14.84 -10.13 -8.59
CA ASP A 119 16.18 -9.81 -8.12
C ASP A 119 16.69 -10.92 -7.18
N GLU A 120 17.99 -11.18 -7.19
CA GLU A 120 18.63 -12.20 -6.34
C GLU A 120 18.53 -11.86 -4.85
N ASP A 121 18.55 -12.88 -4.00
CA ASP A 121 18.56 -12.79 -2.53
C ASP A 121 17.41 -12.01 -1.88
N THR A 122 16.26 -11.88 -2.55
CA THR A 122 15.10 -11.12 -2.05
C THR A 122 14.10 -11.95 -1.28
N LEU A 123 14.14 -13.29 -1.37
CA LEU A 123 13.14 -14.19 -0.77
C LEU A 123 12.98 -14.00 0.73
N HIS A 124 14.10 -13.99 1.48
CA HIS A 124 14.05 -13.88 2.95
C HIS A 124 13.46 -12.55 3.41
N GLN A 125 13.77 -11.45 2.72
CA GLN A 125 13.22 -10.13 3.04
C GLN A 125 11.73 -10.08 2.72
N ALA A 126 11.32 -10.58 1.57
CA ALA A 126 9.91 -10.64 1.19
C ALA A 126 9.08 -11.44 2.24
N LEU A 127 9.53 -12.62 2.63
CA LEU A 127 8.87 -13.44 3.66
C LEU A 127 8.84 -12.76 5.03
N ARG A 128 9.93 -12.08 5.43
CA ARG A 128 9.97 -11.30 6.66
C ARG A 128 8.90 -10.19 6.64
N ARG A 129 8.77 -9.45 5.53
CA ARG A 129 7.76 -8.39 5.37
C ARG A 129 6.34 -8.96 5.42
N MET A 130 6.09 -10.06 4.73
CA MET A 130 4.76 -10.67 4.66
C MET A 130 4.21 -11.12 6.02
N ARG A 131 5.06 -11.57 6.94
CA ARG A 131 4.65 -12.08 8.25
C ARG A 131 4.66 -11.05 9.38
N CYS A 132 5.18 -9.85 9.14
CA CYS A 132 5.40 -8.85 10.20
C CYS A 132 4.13 -8.07 10.51
N ASN A 133 3.72 -8.09 11.78
CA ASN A 133 2.65 -7.25 12.33
C ASN A 133 2.93 -6.96 13.81
N PRO A 134 3.61 -5.85 14.15
CA PRO A 134 3.95 -5.50 15.51
C PRO A 134 2.71 -5.39 16.41
N VAL A 135 2.84 -5.73 17.68
CA VAL A 135 1.72 -5.67 18.63
C VAL A 135 1.33 -4.25 19.04
N GLN A 136 2.28 -3.31 19.00
CA GLN A 136 2.10 -1.93 19.46
C GLN A 136 1.42 -1.02 18.44
N ASN A 137 1.65 -1.26 17.15
CA ASN A 137 1.14 -0.41 16.08
C ASN A 137 0.62 -1.20 14.89
N GLY A 138 -0.25 -0.58 14.12
CA GLY A 138 -0.62 -1.04 12.79
C GLY A 138 0.51 -0.83 11.80
N VAL A 139 0.59 -1.68 10.79
CA VAL A 139 1.46 -1.50 9.63
C VAL A 139 0.65 -1.50 8.37
N ILE A 140 0.92 -0.54 7.48
CA ILE A 140 0.26 -0.39 6.20
C ILE A 140 1.25 -0.81 5.12
N ASN A 141 0.92 -1.88 4.42
CA ASN A 141 1.75 -2.49 3.39
C ASN A 141 1.21 -2.14 2.01
N TYR A 142 2.09 -1.72 1.11
CA TYR A 142 1.74 -1.36 -0.26
C TYR A 142 2.89 -1.69 -1.23
N ILE A 143 2.55 -1.91 -2.49
CA ILE A 143 3.51 -2.05 -3.59
C ILE A 143 3.49 -0.78 -4.45
N THR A 144 2.35 -0.13 -4.53
CA THR A 144 2.10 1.09 -5.28
C THR A 144 1.38 2.09 -4.41
N SER A 145 1.63 3.36 -4.63
CA SER A 145 0.99 4.49 -3.95
C SER A 145 0.72 5.60 -4.96
N TYR A 146 0.20 6.73 -4.50
CA TYR A 146 0.02 7.93 -5.33
C TYR A 146 1.36 8.54 -5.79
N GLU A 147 2.47 8.17 -5.16
CA GLU A 147 3.82 8.47 -5.61
C GLU A 147 4.41 7.25 -6.33
N GLY A 148 4.90 7.45 -7.54
CA GLY A 148 5.49 6.39 -8.33
C GLY A 148 4.54 5.79 -9.37
N PHE A 149 4.90 4.63 -9.89
CA PHE A 149 4.09 3.91 -10.88
C PHE A 149 2.83 3.30 -10.29
N SER A 150 1.74 3.31 -11.07
CA SER A 150 0.61 2.41 -10.85
C SER A 150 1.06 0.94 -11.01
N LEU A 151 0.26 -0.01 -10.55
CA LEU A 151 0.61 -1.43 -10.65
C LEU A 151 0.70 -1.91 -12.09
N ALA A 152 -0.13 -1.37 -12.98
CA ALA A 152 -0.05 -1.64 -14.42
C ALA A 152 1.24 -1.10 -15.03
N ASP A 153 1.67 0.10 -14.63
CA ASP A 153 2.89 0.72 -15.12
C ASP A 153 4.14 0.05 -14.55
N LEU A 154 4.10 -0.40 -13.30
CA LEU A 154 5.20 -1.13 -12.64
C LEU A 154 5.63 -2.39 -13.44
N VAL A 155 4.69 -3.03 -14.13
CA VAL A 155 4.95 -4.21 -14.96
C VAL A 155 5.02 -3.92 -16.46
N SER A 156 4.96 -2.63 -16.84
CA SER A 156 4.92 -2.21 -18.24
C SER A 156 6.03 -1.26 -18.65
N TYR A 157 6.69 -0.62 -17.68
CA TYR A 157 7.71 0.39 -17.94
C TYR A 157 8.96 0.13 -17.10
N ASP A 158 10.12 0.14 -17.75
CA ASP A 158 11.42 0.13 -17.05
C ASP A 158 11.86 1.55 -16.69
N ARG A 159 11.37 2.56 -17.40
CA ARG A 159 11.73 3.96 -17.22
C ARG A 159 10.48 4.82 -17.04
N LYS A 160 10.63 5.92 -16.30
CA LYS A 160 9.58 6.93 -16.16
C LYS A 160 9.39 7.72 -17.45
N HIS A 161 8.16 8.15 -17.69
CA HIS A 161 7.73 8.96 -18.82
C HIS A 161 6.96 10.19 -18.31
N ASN A 162 7.69 11.12 -17.69
CA ASN A 162 7.16 12.33 -17.07
C ASN A 162 7.26 13.57 -17.99
N GLU A 163 7.44 13.39 -19.30
CA GLU A 163 7.66 14.49 -20.25
C GLU A 163 6.51 15.50 -20.23
N LEU A 164 5.27 15.05 -19.98
CA LEU A 164 4.09 15.90 -19.91
C LEU A 164 4.04 16.79 -18.66
N ASN A 165 4.85 16.50 -17.64
CA ASN A 165 4.92 17.30 -16.41
C ASN A 165 5.64 18.65 -16.61
N GLY A 166 6.32 18.85 -17.75
CA GLY A 166 7.03 20.10 -18.04
C GLY A 166 8.41 20.24 -17.38
N GLU A 167 8.86 19.22 -16.63
CA GLU A 167 10.14 19.17 -15.91
C GLU A 167 11.26 18.45 -16.68
N ASN A 168 11.08 18.22 -17.97
CA ASN A 168 12.02 17.48 -18.82
C ASN A 168 12.36 16.08 -18.27
N ASN A 169 11.37 15.38 -17.72
CA ASN A 169 11.50 14.04 -17.14
C ASN A 169 12.53 13.95 -15.97
N ARG A 170 12.80 15.06 -15.27
CA ARG A 170 13.71 15.12 -14.12
C ARG A 170 13.01 14.86 -12.80
N ASP A 171 11.71 15.11 -12.74
CA ASP A 171 10.84 14.91 -11.58
C ASP A 171 10.50 13.42 -11.36
N GLY A 172 10.00 13.10 -10.17
CA GLY A 172 9.63 11.73 -9.78
C GLY A 172 10.84 10.81 -9.58
N GLU A 173 10.57 9.61 -9.08
CA GLU A 173 11.59 8.62 -8.72
C GLU A 173 12.26 8.01 -9.96
N ASN A 174 13.59 7.87 -9.91
CA ASN A 174 14.37 7.26 -10.99
C ASN A 174 14.44 5.73 -10.88
N TYR A 175 14.39 5.18 -9.66
CA TYR A 175 14.53 3.76 -9.38
C TYR A 175 13.20 3.16 -8.91
N ASN A 176 12.34 2.83 -9.87
CA ASN A 176 11.02 2.29 -9.56
C ASN A 176 11.01 0.79 -9.21
N PHE A 177 12.13 0.09 -9.37
CA PHE A 177 12.22 -1.37 -9.26
C PHE A 177 11.17 -2.08 -10.12
N SER A 178 10.86 -1.49 -11.26
CA SER A 178 9.89 -1.96 -12.23
C SER A 178 10.50 -2.94 -13.22
N TRP A 179 9.65 -3.62 -13.96
CA TRP A 179 10.04 -4.50 -15.06
C TRP A 179 8.99 -4.49 -16.15
N ASN A 180 9.36 -4.08 -17.37
CA ASN A 180 8.44 -3.97 -18.50
C ASN A 180 7.95 -5.32 -19.07
N CYS A 181 8.37 -6.44 -18.49
CA CYS A 181 8.04 -7.80 -18.95
C CYS A 181 8.47 -8.10 -20.38
N GLY A 182 9.51 -7.40 -20.87
CA GLY A 182 10.12 -7.60 -22.18
C GLY A 182 9.66 -6.67 -23.30
N GLU A 183 8.81 -5.68 -23.00
CA GLU A 183 8.39 -4.63 -23.93
C GLU A 183 7.97 -3.36 -23.20
N GLU A 184 8.53 -2.24 -23.56
CA GLU A 184 8.23 -0.95 -22.94
C GLU A 184 6.86 -0.45 -23.36
N GLY A 185 6.04 -0.03 -22.38
CA GLY A 185 4.73 0.55 -22.64
C GLY A 185 3.65 -0.43 -23.11
N SER A 186 2.66 0.08 -23.80
CA SER A 186 1.52 -0.71 -24.28
C SER A 186 1.94 -1.74 -25.34
N THR A 187 1.37 -2.95 -25.29
CA THR A 187 1.72 -4.03 -26.23
C THR A 187 0.50 -4.83 -26.69
N ARG A 188 0.58 -5.35 -27.91
CA ARG A 188 -0.37 -6.32 -28.46
C ARG A 188 0.13 -7.78 -28.35
N LYS A 189 1.38 -7.99 -27.93
CA LYS A 189 1.96 -9.34 -27.81
C LYS A 189 1.30 -10.10 -26.67
N LEU A 190 0.57 -11.15 -27.01
CA LEU A 190 -0.22 -11.93 -26.06
C LEU A 190 0.64 -12.48 -24.89
N LYS A 191 1.83 -13.00 -25.18
CA LYS A 191 2.74 -13.54 -24.16
C LYS A 191 3.15 -12.47 -23.11
N VAL A 192 3.46 -11.24 -23.57
CA VAL A 192 3.84 -10.13 -22.67
C VAL A 192 2.64 -9.72 -21.83
N ARG A 193 1.45 -9.56 -22.45
CA ARG A 193 0.23 -9.22 -21.71
C ARG A 193 -0.11 -10.26 -20.64
N GLN A 194 -0.04 -11.55 -20.97
CA GLN A 194 -0.28 -12.64 -20.01
C GLN A 194 0.73 -12.63 -18.86
N LEU A 195 2.00 -12.32 -19.14
CA LEU A 195 3.02 -12.20 -18.12
C LEU A 195 2.75 -10.99 -17.19
N ARG A 196 2.37 -9.84 -17.74
CA ARG A 196 1.98 -8.65 -16.96
C ARG A 196 0.79 -8.95 -16.04
N ILE A 197 -0.26 -9.59 -16.56
CA ILE A 197 -1.42 -10.02 -15.76
C ILE A 197 -0.99 -10.95 -14.62
N LYS A 198 -0.08 -11.89 -14.89
CA LYS A 198 0.46 -12.78 -13.85
C LYS A 198 1.20 -12.00 -12.78
N GLN A 199 2.03 -11.03 -13.15
CA GLN A 199 2.81 -10.21 -12.21
C GLN A 199 1.90 -9.30 -11.36
N ILE A 200 0.87 -8.69 -11.95
CA ILE A 200 -0.13 -7.92 -11.22
C ILE A 200 -0.85 -8.81 -10.19
N LYS A 201 -1.27 -10.01 -10.59
CA LYS A 201 -1.89 -10.98 -9.68
C LYS A 201 -0.97 -11.37 -8.53
N ASN A 202 0.31 -11.58 -8.79
CA ASN A 202 1.31 -11.89 -7.76
C ASN A 202 1.48 -10.72 -6.78
N ALA A 203 1.58 -9.48 -7.29
CA ALA A 203 1.68 -8.29 -6.47
C ALA A 203 0.47 -8.13 -5.54
N LEU A 204 -0.75 -8.30 -6.05
CA LEU A 204 -1.98 -8.25 -5.26
C LEU A 204 -2.04 -9.35 -4.19
N VAL A 205 -1.56 -10.57 -4.49
CA VAL A 205 -1.41 -11.64 -3.48
C VAL A 205 -0.46 -11.19 -2.37
N MET A 206 0.71 -10.67 -2.73
CA MET A 206 1.71 -10.22 -1.74
C MET A 206 1.18 -9.11 -0.84
N VAL A 207 0.45 -8.13 -1.37
CA VAL A 207 -0.13 -7.05 -0.56
C VAL A 207 -1.29 -7.55 0.29
N ILE A 208 -2.27 -8.19 -0.33
CA ILE A 208 -3.55 -8.49 0.34
C ILE A 208 -3.43 -9.64 1.34
N LEU A 209 -2.57 -10.63 1.09
CA LEU A 209 -2.42 -11.78 1.99
C LEU A 209 -1.27 -11.64 3.00
N SER A 210 -0.53 -10.55 3.00
CA SER A 210 0.46 -10.24 4.04
C SER A 210 -0.21 -9.82 5.34
N GLN A 211 0.50 -9.97 6.45
CA GLN A 211 0.10 -9.38 7.73
C GLN A 211 0.07 -7.85 7.66
N GLY A 212 -0.62 -7.21 8.59
CA GLY A 212 -0.83 -5.76 8.57
C GLY A 212 -2.02 -5.35 7.70
N THR A 213 -2.11 -4.08 7.35
CA THR A 213 -3.21 -3.52 6.56
C THR A 213 -2.76 -3.33 5.11
N PRO A 214 -3.41 -3.98 4.14
CA PRO A 214 -3.09 -3.76 2.73
C PRO A 214 -3.59 -2.39 2.27
N LEU A 215 -2.74 -1.66 1.53
CA LEU A 215 -3.10 -0.45 0.80
C LEU A 215 -2.97 -0.72 -0.69
N ILE A 216 -3.97 -0.34 -1.45
CA ILE A 216 -4.04 -0.46 -2.91
C ILE A 216 -4.28 0.94 -3.47
N LEU A 217 -3.48 1.35 -4.45
CA LEU A 217 -3.73 2.57 -5.20
C LEU A 217 -5.04 2.42 -6.00
N ALA A 218 -5.89 3.45 -5.93
CA ALA A 218 -7.15 3.45 -6.67
C ALA A 218 -6.92 3.22 -8.17
N GLY A 219 -7.56 2.19 -8.72
CA GLY A 219 -7.39 1.78 -10.10
C GLY A 219 -6.46 0.58 -10.32
N ASP A 220 -5.59 0.23 -9.37
CA ASP A 220 -4.72 -0.94 -9.50
C ASP A 220 -5.52 -2.25 -9.57
N GLU A 221 -6.68 -2.30 -8.92
CA GLU A 221 -7.60 -3.43 -8.92
C GLU A 221 -8.21 -3.74 -10.30
N PHE A 222 -8.05 -2.84 -11.27
CA PHE A 222 -8.50 -3.05 -12.66
C PHE A 222 -7.52 -2.52 -13.72
N MET A 223 -6.22 -2.47 -13.38
CA MET A 223 -5.14 -2.13 -14.30
C MET A 223 -5.16 -0.71 -14.84
N ASN A 224 -5.52 0.28 -14.01
CA ASN A 224 -5.39 1.68 -14.39
C ASN A 224 -3.91 2.00 -14.67
N THR A 225 -3.65 2.77 -15.73
CA THR A 225 -2.30 3.16 -16.15
C THR A 225 -2.19 4.67 -16.22
N GLN A 226 -1.05 5.20 -15.81
CA GLN A 226 -0.62 6.58 -15.97
C GLN A 226 0.40 6.69 -17.11
N GLN A 227 0.41 5.70 -18.02
CA GLN A 227 1.25 5.63 -19.21
C GLN A 227 2.75 5.80 -18.93
N GLY A 228 3.21 5.28 -17.79
CA GLY A 228 4.60 5.39 -17.35
C GLY A 228 4.96 6.73 -16.69
N ASN A 229 4.00 7.61 -16.47
CA ASN A 229 4.20 8.78 -15.63
C ASN A 229 4.14 8.37 -14.15
N ASN A 230 5.23 8.59 -13.42
CA ASN A 230 5.32 8.23 -12.00
C ASN A 230 5.20 9.43 -11.05
N ASN A 231 4.80 10.60 -11.57
CA ASN A 231 4.62 11.83 -10.79
C ASN A 231 3.49 12.72 -11.36
N PRO A 232 2.25 12.20 -11.52
CA PRO A 232 1.19 12.92 -12.23
C PRO A 232 0.44 13.94 -11.36
N TYR A 233 0.88 14.26 -10.14
CA TYR A 233 0.13 15.06 -9.17
C TYR A 233 -0.25 16.47 -9.64
N CYS A 234 0.53 17.06 -10.54
CA CYS A 234 0.27 18.38 -11.11
C CYS A 234 -0.58 18.35 -12.39
N ILE A 235 -0.99 17.17 -12.88
CA ILE A 235 -1.66 17.01 -14.15
C ILE A 235 -3.14 16.73 -13.93
N ASP A 236 -4.00 17.62 -14.37
CA ASP A 236 -5.45 17.43 -14.40
C ASP A 236 -5.90 17.01 -15.81
N SER A 237 -5.70 15.75 -16.14
CA SER A 237 -6.05 15.18 -17.44
C SER A 237 -6.34 13.67 -17.37
N GLU A 238 -6.73 13.06 -18.47
CA GLU A 238 -6.94 11.61 -18.58
C GLU A 238 -5.72 10.78 -18.15
N LEU A 239 -4.53 11.35 -18.11
CA LEU A 239 -3.32 10.68 -17.63
C LEU A 239 -3.37 10.37 -16.12
N SER A 240 -3.86 11.33 -15.32
CA SER A 240 -3.95 11.20 -13.87
C SER A 240 -5.30 10.69 -13.38
N TRP A 241 -6.33 10.75 -14.23
CA TRP A 241 -7.66 10.29 -13.86
C TRP A 241 -7.76 8.78 -13.83
N VAL A 242 -8.59 8.28 -12.94
CA VAL A 242 -8.93 6.86 -12.91
C VAL A 242 -9.85 6.54 -14.08
N ASN A 243 -9.41 5.67 -14.98
CA ASN A 243 -10.17 5.28 -16.15
C ASN A 243 -11.12 4.12 -15.82
N TRP A 244 -12.39 4.41 -15.67
CA TRP A 244 -13.43 3.43 -15.32
C TRP A 244 -13.84 2.49 -16.48
N ARG A 245 -13.25 2.66 -17.68
CA ARG A 245 -13.51 1.75 -18.81
C ARG A 245 -12.79 0.42 -18.57
N THR A 246 -13.55 -0.65 -18.55
CA THR A 246 -13.03 -2.00 -18.29
C THR A 246 -12.78 -2.77 -19.58
N SER A 247 -11.71 -3.54 -19.58
CA SER A 247 -11.39 -4.56 -20.59
C SER A 247 -11.53 -5.96 -20.00
N ASN A 248 -11.44 -6.99 -20.83
CA ASN A 248 -11.44 -8.37 -20.31
C ASN A 248 -10.27 -8.64 -19.34
N ASP A 249 -9.10 -8.06 -19.61
CA ASP A 249 -7.93 -8.20 -18.75
C ASP A 249 -8.15 -7.49 -17.42
N SER A 250 -8.69 -6.25 -17.45
CA SER A 250 -8.97 -5.47 -16.22
C SER A 250 -10.06 -6.12 -15.36
N MET A 251 -11.10 -6.65 -15.98
CA MET A 251 -12.14 -7.40 -15.25
C MET A 251 -11.59 -8.67 -14.59
N GLN A 252 -10.66 -9.36 -15.23
CA GLN A 252 -9.97 -10.50 -14.63
C GLN A 252 -9.18 -10.13 -13.37
N ILE A 253 -8.53 -8.97 -13.34
CA ILE A 253 -7.81 -8.48 -12.18
C ILE A 253 -8.79 -8.04 -11.09
N LEU A 254 -9.86 -7.35 -11.44
CA LEU A 254 -10.89 -6.95 -10.48
C LEU A 254 -11.49 -8.15 -9.75
N GLU A 255 -11.88 -9.19 -10.48
CA GLU A 255 -12.42 -10.41 -9.87
C GLU A 255 -11.37 -11.17 -9.03
N TRP A 256 -10.10 -11.11 -9.43
CA TRP A 256 -9.00 -11.63 -8.62
C TRP A 256 -8.84 -10.89 -7.31
N THR A 257 -8.86 -9.54 -7.34
CA THR A 257 -8.77 -8.68 -6.16
C THR A 257 -9.92 -8.94 -5.19
N LYS A 258 -11.16 -9.03 -5.68
CA LYS A 258 -12.33 -9.39 -4.86
C LYS A 258 -12.17 -10.75 -4.17
N LYS A 259 -11.64 -11.76 -4.88
CA LYS A 259 -11.37 -13.08 -4.31
C LYS A 259 -10.33 -13.02 -3.20
N LEU A 260 -9.25 -12.27 -3.38
CA LEU A 260 -8.20 -12.11 -2.35
C LEU A 260 -8.73 -11.40 -1.10
N ILE A 261 -9.53 -10.35 -1.27
CA ILE A 261 -10.20 -9.66 -0.16
C ILE A 261 -11.14 -10.62 0.58
N GLY A 262 -11.92 -11.42 -0.17
CA GLY A 262 -12.80 -12.43 0.41
C GLY A 262 -12.03 -13.49 1.19
N LEU A 263 -10.89 -13.96 0.69
CA LEU A 263 -10.00 -14.88 1.42
C LEU A 263 -9.47 -14.25 2.71
N ARG A 264 -8.97 -13.01 2.63
CA ARG A 264 -8.46 -12.29 3.80
C ARG A 264 -9.53 -12.13 4.88
N LYS A 265 -10.75 -11.74 4.50
CA LYS A 265 -11.89 -11.62 5.45
C LYS A 265 -12.28 -12.97 6.06
N LYS A 266 -12.17 -14.06 5.30
CA LYS A 266 -12.55 -15.40 5.74
C LYS A 266 -11.56 -16.02 6.74
N TYR A 267 -10.26 -15.79 6.56
CA TYR A 267 -9.23 -16.45 7.34
C TYR A 267 -8.51 -15.49 8.29
N GLY A 268 -8.80 -15.59 9.59
CA GLY A 268 -8.27 -14.72 10.63
C GLY A 268 -6.73 -14.69 10.73
N ILE A 269 -6.06 -15.78 10.33
CA ILE A 269 -4.60 -15.83 10.33
C ILE A 269 -3.97 -14.79 9.38
N LEU A 270 -4.68 -14.37 8.33
CA LEU A 270 -4.18 -13.37 7.37
C LEU A 270 -4.23 -11.93 7.91
N HIS A 271 -4.88 -11.72 9.05
CA HIS A 271 -4.96 -10.43 9.73
C HIS A 271 -4.79 -10.58 11.26
N SER A 272 -3.88 -11.45 11.67
CA SER A 272 -3.50 -11.62 13.08
C SER A 272 -2.94 -10.31 13.65
N ARG A 273 -3.12 -10.12 14.97
CA ARG A 273 -2.51 -8.98 15.70
C ARG A 273 -1.02 -9.16 15.99
N GLU A 274 -0.46 -10.31 15.67
CA GLU A 274 0.92 -10.69 15.98
C GLU A 274 1.66 -11.11 14.70
N ASN A 275 2.98 -11.12 14.79
CA ASN A 275 3.81 -11.69 13.75
C ASN A 275 3.50 -13.18 13.57
N LEU A 276 3.45 -13.66 12.33
CA LEU A 276 3.37 -15.10 12.07
C LEU A 276 4.69 -15.78 12.45
N SER A 277 4.61 -16.85 13.24
CA SER A 277 5.77 -17.64 13.67
C SER A 277 6.20 -18.61 12.57
N LEU A 278 7.52 -18.75 12.38
CA LEU A 278 8.13 -19.78 11.55
C LEU A 278 8.43 -21.07 12.31
N SER A 279 8.18 -21.09 13.63
CA SER A 279 8.29 -22.26 14.50
C SER A 279 6.93 -22.59 15.08
N ASP A 280 6.75 -23.84 15.50
CA ASP A 280 5.54 -24.28 16.19
C ASP A 280 5.51 -23.74 17.63
N SER A 281 5.22 -22.45 17.76
CA SER A 281 5.15 -21.75 19.06
C SER A 281 3.89 -22.10 19.86
N LYS A 282 2.88 -22.69 19.20
CA LYS A 282 1.57 -23.02 19.79
C LYS A 282 1.39 -24.51 20.04
N SER A 283 2.42 -25.33 19.80
CA SER A 283 2.40 -26.79 19.96
C SER A 283 1.26 -27.47 19.17
N LEU A 284 1.01 -26.99 17.96
CA LEU A 284 -0.03 -27.51 17.06
C LEU A 284 0.51 -28.55 16.07
N GLY A 285 1.83 -28.80 16.06
CA GLY A 285 2.51 -29.67 15.09
C GLY A 285 2.94 -28.97 13.80
N TYR A 286 2.68 -27.67 13.67
CA TYR A 286 3.07 -26.85 12.51
C TYR A 286 3.22 -25.37 12.88
N PRO A 287 4.08 -24.61 12.18
CA PRO A 287 4.21 -23.18 12.36
C PRO A 287 3.03 -22.40 11.75
N ASP A 288 2.86 -21.13 12.14
CA ASP A 288 1.86 -20.24 11.53
C ASP A 288 2.15 -20.01 10.05
N MET A 289 3.43 -20.00 9.64
CA MET A 289 3.90 -19.83 8.27
C MET A 289 5.11 -20.71 8.02
N SER A 290 5.12 -21.39 6.90
CA SER A 290 6.28 -22.12 6.39
C SER A 290 6.47 -21.85 4.91
N TYR A 291 7.69 -22.01 4.43
CA TYR A 291 8.02 -21.89 3.01
C TYR A 291 8.85 -23.08 2.59
N HIS A 292 8.55 -23.58 1.42
CA HIS A 292 9.12 -24.80 0.88
C HIS A 292 9.62 -24.55 -0.53
N GLY A 293 10.77 -25.12 -0.85
CA GLY A 293 11.27 -25.23 -2.21
C GLY A 293 10.74 -26.48 -2.91
N SER A 294 11.54 -27.01 -3.82
CA SER A 294 11.27 -28.29 -4.47
C SER A 294 11.25 -29.47 -3.48
N ASN A 295 12.00 -29.35 -2.38
CA ASN A 295 11.97 -30.27 -1.27
C ASN A 295 11.18 -29.70 -0.09
N ALA A 296 10.29 -30.51 0.49
CA ALA A 296 9.52 -30.10 1.67
C ALA A 296 10.46 -29.67 2.82
N TRP A 297 10.13 -28.57 3.49
CA TRP A 297 10.89 -27.97 4.60
C TRP A 297 12.25 -27.37 4.26
N TYR A 298 12.69 -27.44 2.99
CA TYR A 298 13.88 -26.74 2.51
C TYR A 298 13.43 -25.60 1.60
N ALA A 299 13.79 -24.38 1.94
CA ALA A 299 13.61 -23.23 1.09
C ALA A 299 14.69 -23.22 0.00
N ASP A 300 14.55 -24.12 -0.96
CA ASP A 300 15.34 -23.99 -2.16
C ASP A 300 14.98 -22.66 -2.82
N CYS A 301 15.95 -21.90 -3.23
CA CYS A 301 15.70 -20.68 -3.96
C CYS A 301 15.13 -21.05 -5.35
N LEU A 302 13.80 -21.16 -5.43
CA LEU A 302 13.11 -21.38 -6.72
C LEU A 302 13.45 -20.33 -7.77
N LEU A 303 14.02 -19.18 -7.34
CA LEU A 303 14.54 -18.14 -8.22
C LEU A 303 15.83 -18.55 -8.93
N TYR A 304 16.64 -19.46 -8.35
CA TYR A 304 17.84 -20.01 -9.03
C TYR A 304 17.51 -21.09 -10.06
N THR A 305 16.35 -21.74 -9.96
CA THR A 305 15.94 -22.81 -10.88
C THR A 305 14.97 -22.33 -11.96
N SER A 306 14.36 -21.16 -11.78
CA SER A 306 13.60 -20.50 -12.83
C SER A 306 14.57 -19.66 -13.66
N PRO A 307 14.70 -19.87 -14.97
CA PRO A 307 15.55 -19.02 -15.79
C PRO A 307 15.06 -17.58 -15.62
N SER A 308 15.94 -16.73 -15.10
CA SER A 308 15.69 -15.30 -15.01
C SER A 308 15.22 -14.81 -16.38
N PRO A 309 14.23 -13.93 -16.45
CA PRO A 309 13.86 -13.29 -17.71
C PRO A 309 15.05 -12.63 -18.41
N ARG A 310 16.14 -12.35 -17.68
CA ARG A 310 17.41 -11.82 -18.21
C ARG A 310 18.30 -12.88 -18.87
N ASP A 311 18.13 -14.17 -18.54
CA ASP A 311 18.96 -15.25 -19.09
C ASP A 311 18.49 -15.76 -20.46
N LYS A 312 17.45 -15.14 -21.02
CA LYS A 312 16.94 -15.40 -22.37
C LYS A 312 17.29 -14.29 -23.35
N ARG A 313 18.53 -13.85 -23.34
CA ARG A 313 19.10 -13.06 -24.44
C ARG A 313 19.93 -13.92 -25.37
#